data_ba006818bd371356108201275ba44a5f
#
_entry.id   ba006818bd371356108201275ba44a5f
#
_cell.length_a   1.000
_cell.length_b   1.000
_cell.length_c   1.000
_cell.angle_alpha   90.00
_cell.angle_beta   90.00
_cell.angle_gamma   90.00
#
_symmetry.space_group_name_H-M   'P 1'
#
loop_
_entity.id
_entity.type
_entity.pdbx_description
1 polymer ?
#
loop_
_entity_poly.entity_id
_entity_poly.type
_entity_poly.pdbx_seq_one_letter_code
_entity_poly.pdbx_strand_id
1 'polypeptide(L)'
;AAQAITLLSAASHLPEDASGIRVLQRHFKQQECFTPLPTEASGLVVYTQDKRIARKLAEDIESLEQECIVEVAGEIAPNGLQRLCHGLSFNGRPLPPIKVSWQNETKLRFALKGIRPGQIPAMCEAVGLRVLGIKRIRIGRVPLAKVPEGQWRYLQPWEKF
;
A
#
# COMPACT_ATOMS: atom_id res chain seq x y z
N ALA A 1 9.50 8.47 -12.95
CA ALA A 1 8.48 7.45 -12.84
C ALA A 1 7.13 7.97 -13.36
N ALA A 2 6.39 7.16 -14.09
CA ALA A 2 5.08 7.55 -14.57
C ALA A 2 4.12 7.69 -13.38
N GLN A 3 3.29 8.73 -13.42
CA GLN A 3 2.25 8.88 -12.42
C GLN A 3 1.19 7.78 -12.59
N ALA A 4 0.77 7.16 -11.50
CA ALA A 4 -0.18 6.06 -11.54
C ALA A 4 -1.49 6.41 -12.24
N ILE A 5 -1.93 7.67 -12.13
CA ILE A 5 -3.16 8.14 -12.78
C ILE A 5 -3.12 7.96 -14.31
N THR A 6 -1.95 8.03 -14.93
CA THR A 6 -1.79 7.87 -16.37
C THR A 6 -2.05 6.43 -16.83
N LEU A 7 -2.06 5.47 -15.91
CA LEU A 7 -2.36 4.08 -16.21
C LEU A 7 -3.87 3.79 -16.28
N LEU A 8 -4.71 4.70 -15.81
CA LEU A 8 -6.16 4.54 -15.87
C LEU A 8 -6.67 4.77 -17.29
N SER A 9 -7.00 3.71 -17.98
CA SER A 9 -7.57 3.73 -19.32
C SER A 9 -8.45 2.51 -19.53
N ALA A 10 -9.29 2.53 -20.57
CA ALA A 10 -10.11 1.36 -20.89
C ALA A 10 -9.24 0.14 -21.23
N ALA A 11 -8.08 0.37 -21.87
CA ALA A 11 -7.17 -0.71 -22.26
C ALA A 11 -6.52 -1.44 -21.08
N SER A 12 -6.35 -0.77 -19.93
CA SER A 12 -5.74 -1.35 -18.74
C SER A 12 -6.76 -1.90 -17.73
N HIS A 13 -8.05 -1.87 -18.04
CA HIS A 13 -9.10 -2.44 -17.21
C HIS A 13 -8.92 -3.96 -17.04
N LEU A 14 -9.04 -4.44 -15.80
CA LEU A 14 -8.94 -5.87 -15.50
C LEU A 14 -10.07 -6.64 -16.21
N PRO A 15 -9.77 -7.62 -17.08
CA PRO A 15 -10.80 -8.38 -17.78
C PRO A 15 -11.74 -9.16 -16.86
N GLU A 16 -11.24 -9.61 -15.71
CA GLU A 16 -11.98 -10.39 -14.74
C GLU A 16 -12.72 -9.54 -13.70
N ASP A 17 -12.84 -8.21 -13.92
CA ASP A 17 -13.58 -7.32 -13.03
C ASP A 17 -15.03 -7.79 -12.88
N ALA A 18 -15.39 -8.19 -11.69
CA ALA A 18 -16.70 -8.76 -11.36
C ALA A 18 -17.70 -7.71 -10.87
N SER A 19 -17.36 -6.42 -10.93
CA SER A 19 -18.23 -5.34 -10.43
C SER A 19 -19.54 -5.18 -11.20
N GLY A 20 -19.56 -5.63 -12.47
CA GLY A 20 -20.69 -5.41 -13.36
C GLY A 20 -20.81 -3.98 -13.87
N ILE A 21 -19.86 -3.11 -13.56
CA ILE A 21 -19.85 -1.71 -13.97
C ILE A 21 -19.30 -1.60 -15.39
N ARG A 22 -20.05 -0.93 -16.25
CA ARG A 22 -19.59 -0.63 -17.61
C ARG A 22 -18.57 0.49 -17.59
N VAL A 23 -17.43 0.29 -18.27
CA VAL A 23 -16.40 1.32 -18.41
C VAL A 23 -16.92 2.46 -19.29
N LEU A 24 -16.85 3.69 -18.77
CA LEU A 24 -17.27 4.91 -19.47
C LEU A 24 -16.11 5.91 -19.47
N GLN A 25 -15.99 6.71 -20.52
CA GLN A 25 -14.93 7.72 -20.61
C GLN A 25 -14.97 8.73 -19.47
N ARG A 26 -16.16 9.09 -18.99
CA ARG A 26 -16.31 10.00 -17.86
C ARG A 26 -15.69 9.47 -16.57
N HIS A 27 -15.48 8.16 -16.45
CA HIS A 27 -14.85 7.54 -15.28
C HIS A 27 -13.38 7.87 -15.16
N PHE A 28 -12.71 8.31 -16.25
CA PHE A 28 -11.29 8.65 -16.23
C PHE A 28 -11.03 10.14 -15.94
N LYS A 29 -12.09 10.91 -15.71
CA LYS A 29 -11.98 12.35 -15.46
C LYS A 29 -12.14 12.66 -13.98
N GLN A 30 -11.43 13.69 -13.52
CA GLN A 30 -11.55 14.22 -12.15
C GLN A 30 -11.39 13.15 -11.06
N GLN A 31 -10.49 12.18 -11.29
CA GLN A 31 -10.14 11.19 -10.29
C GLN A 31 -9.23 11.79 -9.24
N GLU A 32 -9.51 11.53 -7.96
CA GLU A 32 -8.69 11.96 -6.84
C GLU A 32 -8.09 10.76 -6.13
N CYS A 33 -6.83 10.91 -5.69
CA CYS A 33 -6.10 9.87 -4.97
C CYS A 33 -5.63 10.40 -3.62
N PHE A 34 -6.08 9.76 -2.54
CA PHE A 34 -5.63 10.06 -1.18
C PHE A 34 -4.76 8.94 -0.60
N THR A 35 -4.36 8.00 -1.45
CA THR A 35 -3.54 6.85 -1.07
C THR A 35 -2.29 6.75 -1.94
N PRO A 36 -1.54 7.86 -2.18
CA PRO A 36 -0.39 7.82 -3.06
C PRO A 36 0.67 6.87 -2.52
N LEU A 37 1.45 6.30 -3.45
CA LEU A 37 2.60 5.47 -3.12
C LEU A 37 3.87 6.31 -3.22
N PRO A 38 4.83 6.11 -2.31
CA PRO A 38 6.17 6.67 -2.51
C PRO A 38 6.82 6.03 -3.75
N THR A 39 7.81 6.72 -4.33
CA THR A 39 8.44 6.30 -5.59
C THR A 39 9.01 4.88 -5.53
N GLU A 40 9.51 4.47 -4.36
CA GLU A 40 10.11 3.15 -4.14
C GLU A 40 9.08 2.03 -3.94
N ALA A 41 7.80 2.34 -3.89
CA ALA A 41 6.74 1.37 -3.63
C ALA A 41 5.85 1.14 -4.85
N SER A 42 5.24 -0.03 -4.89
CA SER A 42 4.23 -0.44 -5.87
C SER A 42 2.98 -0.94 -5.16
N GLY A 43 1.99 -1.37 -5.92
CA GLY A 43 0.81 -2.04 -5.40
C GLY A 43 -0.45 -1.20 -5.44
N LEU A 44 -1.30 -1.40 -4.46
CA LEU A 44 -2.66 -0.86 -4.44
C LEU A 44 -2.67 0.67 -4.30
N VAL A 45 -3.38 1.33 -5.22
CA VAL A 45 -3.70 2.76 -5.18
C VAL A 45 -5.20 2.89 -5.42
N VAL A 46 -5.86 3.74 -4.66
CA VAL A 46 -7.31 3.95 -4.75
C VAL A 46 -7.60 5.32 -5.33
N TYR A 47 -8.45 5.35 -6.35
CA TYR A 47 -8.95 6.57 -6.99
C TYR A 47 -10.46 6.66 -6.82
N THR A 48 -10.96 7.86 -6.68
CA THR A 48 -12.40 8.11 -6.60
C THR A 48 -12.79 9.43 -7.26
N GLN A 49 -13.99 9.47 -7.83
CA GLN A 49 -14.63 10.69 -8.32
C GLN A 49 -15.61 11.28 -7.28
N ASP A 50 -15.96 10.50 -6.26
CA ASP A 50 -16.89 10.93 -5.21
C ASP A 50 -16.13 11.74 -4.15
N LYS A 51 -16.44 13.03 -4.06
CA LYS A 51 -15.79 13.94 -3.11
C LYS A 51 -16.03 13.56 -1.64
N ARG A 52 -17.13 12.89 -1.34
CA ARG A 52 -17.43 12.44 0.02
C ARG A 52 -16.53 11.28 0.40
N ILE A 53 -16.30 10.33 -0.52
CA ILE A 53 -15.37 9.22 -0.31
C ILE A 53 -13.95 9.75 -0.21
N ALA A 54 -13.55 10.67 -1.08
CA ALA A 54 -12.24 11.30 -1.06
C ALA A 54 -11.96 11.96 0.28
N ARG A 55 -12.93 12.73 0.80
CA ARG A 55 -12.82 13.40 2.10
C ARG A 55 -12.67 12.38 3.24
N LYS A 56 -13.49 11.33 3.24
CA LYS A 56 -13.43 10.30 4.27
C LYS A 56 -12.09 9.58 4.26
N LEU A 57 -11.58 9.22 3.09
CA LEU A 57 -10.26 8.60 2.97
C LEU A 57 -9.15 9.53 3.46
N ALA A 58 -9.21 10.82 3.13
CA ALA A 58 -8.23 11.79 3.59
C ALA A 58 -8.24 11.96 5.11
N GLU A 59 -9.42 11.91 5.73
CA GLU A 59 -9.57 11.99 7.18
C GLU A 59 -9.11 10.71 7.90
N ASP A 60 -9.36 9.54 7.30
CA ASP A 60 -9.20 8.23 7.94
C ASP A 60 -7.89 7.54 7.60
N ILE A 61 -7.14 8.00 6.58
CA ILE A 61 -5.96 7.27 6.07
C ILE A 61 -4.92 6.98 7.17
N GLU A 62 -4.73 7.89 8.10
CA GLU A 62 -3.79 7.72 9.21
C GLU A 62 -4.23 6.62 10.21
N SER A 63 -5.51 6.31 10.26
CA SER A 63 -6.07 5.29 11.14
C SER A 63 -6.36 3.97 10.43
N LEU A 64 -6.27 3.93 9.10
CA LEU A 64 -6.47 2.70 8.34
C LEU A 64 -5.20 1.84 8.35
N GLU A 65 -5.35 0.59 8.75
CA GLU A 65 -4.24 -0.37 8.66
C GLU A 65 -3.95 -0.70 7.21
N GLN A 66 -2.67 -0.67 6.86
CA GLN A 66 -2.19 -1.05 5.54
C GLN A 66 -1.27 -2.25 5.66
N GLU A 67 -1.29 -3.13 4.66
CA GLU A 67 -0.33 -4.22 4.57
C GLU A 67 0.59 -4.04 3.38
N CYS A 68 1.88 -4.26 3.63
CA CYS A 68 2.91 -4.20 2.61
C CYS A 68 3.75 -5.48 2.64
N ILE A 69 4.09 -5.99 1.48
CA ILE A 69 5.12 -7.01 1.32
C ILE A 69 6.43 -6.29 0.99
N VAL A 70 7.45 -6.55 1.79
CA VAL A 70 8.75 -5.87 1.69
C VAL A 70 9.81 -6.90 1.37
N GLU A 71 10.36 -6.82 0.16
CA GLU A 71 11.47 -7.66 -0.25
C GLU A 71 12.76 -7.09 0.29
N VAL A 72 13.56 -7.92 0.94
CA VAL A 72 14.77 -7.50 1.63
C VAL A 72 15.97 -8.37 1.26
N ALA A 73 17.17 -7.81 1.40
CA ALA A 73 18.45 -8.50 1.30
C ALA A 73 19.25 -8.29 2.59
N GLY A 74 20.18 -9.19 2.86
CA GLY A 74 21.03 -9.15 4.05
C GLY A 74 20.55 -10.12 5.12
N GLU A 75 21.23 -10.08 6.26
CA GLU A 75 20.88 -10.91 7.42
C GLU A 75 20.30 -10.03 8.51
N ILE A 76 19.15 -10.44 9.02
CA ILE A 76 18.50 -9.71 10.11
C ILE A 76 19.32 -9.86 11.40
N ALA A 77 19.51 -8.76 12.11
CA ALA A 77 20.22 -8.74 13.38
C ALA A 77 19.51 -9.60 14.44
N PRO A 78 20.21 -10.06 15.48
CA PRO A 78 19.57 -10.74 16.62
C PRO A 78 18.44 -9.87 17.18
N ASN A 79 17.29 -10.50 17.45
CA ASN A 79 16.07 -9.81 17.89
C ASN A 79 15.53 -8.78 16.88
N GLY A 80 15.99 -8.80 15.64
CA GLY A 80 15.60 -7.82 14.64
C GLY A 80 14.11 -7.84 14.33
N LEU A 81 13.50 -9.02 14.23
CA LEU A 81 12.08 -9.14 13.96
C LEU A 81 11.24 -8.54 15.11
N GLN A 82 11.61 -8.82 16.35
CA GLN A 82 10.94 -8.24 17.51
C GLN A 82 11.09 -6.72 17.52
N ARG A 83 12.27 -6.19 17.17
CA ARG A 83 12.54 -4.75 17.08
C ARG A 83 11.71 -4.09 15.97
N LEU A 84 11.51 -4.77 14.83
CA LEU A 84 10.62 -4.29 13.79
C LEU A 84 9.19 -4.14 14.29
N CYS A 85 8.73 -5.11 15.08
CA CYS A 85 7.40 -5.04 15.68
C CYS A 85 7.26 -3.94 16.72
N HIS A 86 8.31 -3.69 17.52
CA HIS A 86 8.31 -2.66 18.54
C HIS A 86 9.73 -2.40 19.05
N GLY A 87 10.05 -1.14 19.22
CA GLY A 87 11.34 -0.74 19.83
C GLY A 87 12.21 0.12 18.92
N LEU A 88 11.77 0.42 17.71
CA LEU A 88 12.47 1.32 16.80
C LEU A 88 11.90 2.74 16.87
N SER A 89 12.71 3.69 16.41
CA SER A 89 12.30 5.09 16.26
C SER A 89 12.47 5.51 14.80
N PHE A 90 11.70 6.52 14.40
CA PHE A 90 11.82 7.14 13.09
C PHE A 90 11.71 8.65 13.24
N ASN A 91 12.68 9.37 12.66
CA ASN A 91 12.78 10.84 12.79
C ASN A 91 12.72 11.31 14.24
N GLY A 92 13.41 10.60 15.14
CA GLY A 92 13.50 10.93 16.55
C GLY A 92 12.27 10.61 17.39
N ARG A 93 11.26 9.95 16.82
CA ARG A 93 10.04 9.56 17.51
C ARG A 93 9.93 8.05 17.65
N PRO A 94 9.62 7.53 18.84
CA PRO A 94 9.35 6.10 19.01
C PRO A 94 8.18 5.66 18.14
N LEU A 95 8.34 4.53 17.47
CA LEU A 95 7.28 3.95 16.66
C LEU A 95 6.35 3.10 17.52
N PRO A 96 5.02 3.16 17.27
CA PRO A 96 4.09 2.30 17.98
C PRO A 96 4.29 0.83 17.59
N PRO A 97 3.77 -0.12 18.38
CA PRO A 97 3.80 -1.53 18.02
C PRO A 97 3.08 -1.77 16.68
N ILE A 98 3.69 -2.60 15.84
CA ILE A 98 3.13 -3.01 14.55
C ILE A 98 3.27 -4.52 14.38
N LYS A 99 2.63 -5.07 13.37
CA LYS A 99 2.76 -6.49 13.04
C LYS A 99 3.75 -6.66 11.90
N VAL A 100 4.79 -7.44 12.14
CA VAL A 100 5.77 -7.82 11.11
C VAL A 100 6.03 -9.30 11.23
N SER A 101 5.97 -10.01 10.12
CA SER A 101 6.25 -11.44 10.05
C SER A 101 6.95 -11.77 8.74
N TRP A 102 7.66 -12.91 8.71
CA TRP A 102 8.24 -13.41 7.48
C TRP A 102 7.15 -14.03 6.61
N GLN A 103 7.03 -13.55 5.39
CA GLN A 103 6.20 -14.16 4.36
C GLN A 103 6.90 -15.39 3.75
N ASN A 104 8.21 -15.24 3.53
CA ASN A 104 9.12 -16.29 3.07
C ASN A 104 10.54 -15.87 3.47
N GLU A 105 11.57 -16.51 2.92
CA GLU A 105 12.97 -16.26 3.30
C GLU A 105 13.47 -14.85 2.95
N THR A 106 12.85 -14.17 1.97
CA THR A 106 13.32 -12.88 1.46
C THR A 106 12.28 -11.77 1.59
N LYS A 107 11.06 -12.08 2.03
CA LYS A 107 9.98 -11.09 2.10
C LYS A 107 9.36 -11.04 3.48
N LEU A 108 9.23 -9.81 3.97
CA LEU A 108 8.51 -9.48 5.21
C LEU A 108 7.12 -8.98 4.87
N ARG A 109 6.16 -9.25 5.76
CA ARG A 109 4.83 -8.69 5.72
C ARG A 109 4.69 -7.72 6.87
N PHE A 110 4.42 -6.44 6.54
CA PHE A 110 4.18 -5.37 7.49
C PHE A 110 2.69 -5.05 7.52
N ALA A 111 2.10 -4.94 8.71
CA ALA A 111 0.76 -4.41 8.88
C ALA A 111 0.84 -3.26 9.87
N LEU A 112 0.57 -2.03 9.41
CA LEU A 112 0.79 -0.83 10.20
C LEU A 112 -0.12 0.31 9.73
N LYS A 113 -0.22 1.33 10.58
CA LYS A 113 -0.99 2.55 10.32
C LYS A 113 -0.04 3.74 10.21
N GLY A 114 -0.46 4.78 9.49
CA GLY A 114 0.27 6.04 9.44
C GLY A 114 1.68 5.92 8.86
N ILE A 115 1.83 5.19 7.77
CA ILE A 115 3.13 4.99 7.12
C ILE A 115 3.67 6.34 6.61
N ARG A 116 4.89 6.68 7.01
CA ARG A 116 5.58 7.89 6.53
C ARG A 116 6.58 7.53 5.43
N PRO A 117 6.86 8.47 4.49
CA PRO A 117 7.87 8.25 3.46
C PRO A 117 9.23 7.89 4.08
N GLY A 118 9.87 6.85 3.58
CA GLY A 118 11.16 6.37 4.06
C GLY A 118 11.13 5.58 5.36
N GLN A 119 9.99 5.40 6.00
CA GLN A 119 9.88 4.73 7.29
C GLN A 119 10.26 3.24 7.20
N ILE A 120 9.68 2.50 6.27
CA ILE A 120 9.94 1.05 6.15
C ILE A 120 11.40 0.78 5.80
N PRO A 121 12.01 1.47 4.82
CA PRO A 121 13.44 1.31 4.57
C PRO A 121 14.31 1.60 5.79
N ALA A 122 14.03 2.67 6.53
CA ALA A 122 14.80 3.02 7.73
C ALA A 122 14.67 1.96 8.84
N MET A 123 13.47 1.42 9.02
CA MET A 123 13.25 0.34 10.01
C MET A 123 14.04 -0.91 9.64
N CYS A 124 14.02 -1.30 8.38
CA CYS A 124 14.77 -2.47 7.90
C CYS A 124 16.27 -2.27 8.05
N GLU A 125 16.80 -1.10 7.70
CA GLU A 125 18.22 -0.78 7.88
C GLU A 125 18.65 -0.86 9.34
N ALA A 126 17.81 -0.42 10.26
CA ALA A 126 18.11 -0.47 11.70
C ALA A 126 18.32 -1.89 12.21
N VAL A 127 17.83 -2.91 11.52
CA VAL A 127 17.99 -4.32 11.88
C VAL A 127 18.88 -5.08 10.88
N GLY A 128 19.65 -4.37 10.06
CA GLY A 128 20.64 -4.98 9.17
C GLY A 128 20.11 -5.45 7.80
N LEU A 129 18.90 -5.04 7.43
CA LEU A 129 18.27 -5.40 6.17
C LEU A 129 18.26 -4.24 5.19
N ARG A 130 18.41 -4.55 3.90
CA ARG A 130 18.25 -3.58 2.82
C ARG A 130 16.97 -3.88 2.06
N VAL A 131 16.12 -2.88 1.88
CA VAL A 131 14.88 -3.01 1.13
C VAL A 131 15.17 -3.00 -0.37
N LEU A 132 14.67 -4.04 -1.06
CA LEU A 132 14.76 -4.16 -2.52
C LEU A 132 13.45 -3.75 -3.20
N GLY A 133 12.33 -3.85 -2.51
CA GLY A 133 11.03 -3.46 -3.05
C GLY A 133 9.96 -3.47 -1.98
N ILE A 134 8.94 -2.64 -2.19
CA ILE A 134 7.78 -2.56 -1.31
C ILE A 134 6.52 -2.65 -2.18
N LYS A 135 5.59 -3.53 -1.81
CA LYS A 135 4.31 -3.67 -2.51
C LYS A 135 3.16 -3.56 -1.51
N ARG A 136 2.35 -2.52 -1.65
CA ARG A 136 1.15 -2.38 -0.81
C ARG A 136 0.07 -3.32 -1.32
N ILE A 137 -0.41 -4.22 -0.47
CA ILE A 137 -1.36 -5.27 -0.84
C ILE A 137 -2.73 -5.09 -0.21
N ARG A 138 -2.88 -4.16 0.75
CA ARG A 138 -4.16 -3.91 1.41
C ARG A 138 -4.20 -2.50 1.98
N ILE A 139 -5.36 -1.86 1.88
CA ILE A 139 -5.68 -0.62 2.58
C ILE A 139 -7.00 -0.86 3.32
N GLY A 140 -6.98 -0.77 4.64
CA GLY A 140 -8.15 -1.11 5.45
C GLY A 140 -8.60 -2.55 5.16
N ARG A 141 -9.82 -2.71 4.70
CA ARG A 141 -10.38 -4.02 4.33
C ARG A 141 -10.31 -4.32 2.84
N VAL A 142 -9.73 -3.43 2.05
CA VAL A 142 -9.68 -3.57 0.58
C VAL A 142 -8.34 -4.15 0.16
N PRO A 143 -8.33 -5.39 -0.37
CA PRO A 143 -7.10 -6.02 -0.83
C PRO A 143 -6.80 -5.69 -2.29
N LEU A 144 -5.52 -5.75 -2.66
CA LEU A 144 -5.09 -5.73 -4.06
C LEU A 144 -5.58 -6.99 -4.79
N ALA A 145 -5.63 -8.11 -4.10
CA ALA A 145 -6.01 -9.42 -4.63
C ALA A 145 -5.20 -9.79 -5.88
N LYS A 146 -5.86 -10.17 -6.96
CA LYS A 146 -5.21 -10.64 -8.18
C LYS A 146 -5.13 -9.57 -9.27
N VAL A 147 -5.17 -8.29 -8.93
CA VAL A 147 -5.03 -7.21 -9.92
C VAL A 147 -3.57 -7.10 -10.31
N PRO A 148 -3.22 -7.37 -11.59
CA PRO A 148 -1.83 -7.25 -12.05
C PRO A 148 -1.35 -5.80 -12.05
N GLU A 149 -0.04 -5.62 -12.02
CA GLU A 149 0.57 -4.30 -12.13
C GLU A 149 0.12 -3.60 -13.43
N GLY A 150 -0.23 -2.33 -13.30
CA GLY A 150 -0.70 -1.52 -14.43
C GLY A 150 -2.17 -1.69 -14.77
N GLN A 151 -2.86 -2.61 -14.13
CA GLN A 151 -4.29 -2.82 -14.35
C GLN A 151 -5.11 -2.26 -13.19
N TRP A 152 -6.41 -2.08 -13.43
CA TRP A 152 -7.33 -1.54 -12.44
C TRP A 152 -8.70 -2.23 -12.54
N ARG A 153 -9.46 -2.15 -11.45
CA ARG A 153 -10.84 -2.60 -11.38
C ARG A 153 -11.68 -1.60 -10.59
N TYR A 154 -12.97 -1.69 -10.75
CA TYR A 154 -13.88 -0.97 -9.85
C TYR A 154 -13.96 -1.69 -8.50
N LEU A 155 -14.18 -0.91 -7.43
CA LEU A 155 -14.54 -1.50 -6.15
C LEU A 155 -15.95 -2.07 -6.22
N GLN A 156 -16.15 -3.20 -5.55
CA GLN A 156 -17.47 -3.81 -5.40
C GLN A 156 -18.31 -2.99 -4.41
N PRO A 157 -19.64 -3.00 -4.52
CA PRO A 157 -20.49 -2.23 -3.60
C PRO A 157 -20.30 -2.57 -2.12
N TRP A 158 -19.89 -3.79 -1.82
CA TRP A 158 -19.67 -4.24 -0.44
C TRP A 158 -18.25 -4.00 0.07
N GLU A 159 -17.30 -3.61 -0.78
CA GLU A 159 -15.93 -3.35 -0.38
C GLU A 159 -15.86 -2.00 0.33
N LYS A 160 -15.36 -2.01 1.57
CA LYS A 160 -15.20 -0.80 2.40
C LYS A 160 -13.83 -0.82 3.06
N PHE A 161 -13.29 0.36 3.27
CA PHE A 161 -12.00 0.56 3.94
C PHE A 161 -12.09 0.38 5.45
#